data_a0b27ec7e52d9c542d39cd0a40e9ba61
#
_entry.id   a0b27ec7e52d9c542d39cd0a40e9ba61
#
_cell.length_a   1.000
_cell.length_b   1.000
_cell.length_c   1.000
_cell.angle_alpha   90.00
_cell.angle_beta   90.00
_cell.angle_gamma   90.00
#
_symmetry.space_group_name_H-M   'P 1'
#
loop_
_entity.id
_entity.type
_entity.pdbx_description
1 polymer ?
#
loop_
_entity_poly.entity_id
_entity_poly.type
_entity_poly.pdbx_seq_one_letter_code
_entity_poly.pdbx_strand_id
1 'polypeptide(L)'
;IDNIIITASKEDEKEIKALVSNNAKVVLGGKTRTESVKNALNEIEDGIVLIHDGARPFCSQRIINEIIESVKTFGSGITAIPTRDTVCMVEDNKICGYVGKEGLYQVQTPQAFLVKDIKKAYEKAGKEIFNDDGEVYLEHISTPHLVVGDKNNIKLTYHEDFEVFNDLGVCRVGVGFDCHKLVENRKLILGGITIPHDKGLLGHSDADVLTHAIMDAILASASMRDIGFYFPDKDPKYKDADSILLLKEVLTMIYEKGLKVKSISATIMAEKPKLLNHIPNIVSNLSKVLEISTDNIGILATTLEGLGFVGREEGICVSASAVLIKK
;
A
#
# COMPACT_ATOMS: atom_id res chain seq x y z
N ILE A 1 2.82 21.14 16.59
CA ILE A 1 1.38 21.34 16.88
C ILE A 1 1.20 21.05 18.37
N ASP A 2 0.71 22.07 19.09
CA ASP A 2 0.63 22.02 20.54
C ASP A 2 -0.68 21.35 21.01
N ASN A 3 -1.77 21.59 20.30
CA ASN A 3 -3.10 21.05 20.63
C ASN A 3 -3.82 20.54 19.38
N ILE A 4 -4.62 19.50 19.58
CA ILE A 4 -5.49 18.93 18.55
C ILE A 4 -6.93 18.99 19.09
N ILE A 5 -7.84 19.53 18.27
CA ILE A 5 -9.27 19.55 18.55
C ILE A 5 -9.99 18.76 17.46
N ILE A 6 -10.79 17.81 17.85
CA ILE A 6 -11.56 16.94 16.95
C ILE A 6 -13.04 17.23 17.13
N THR A 7 -13.71 17.61 16.05
CA THR A 7 -15.18 17.71 16.05
C THR A 7 -15.78 16.37 15.70
N ALA A 8 -16.70 15.88 16.52
CA ALA A 8 -17.37 14.60 16.36
C ALA A 8 -18.89 14.74 16.35
N SER A 9 -19.59 13.84 15.67
CA SER A 9 -21.04 13.69 15.84
C SER A 9 -21.35 13.21 17.25
N LYS A 10 -22.61 13.36 17.69
CA LYS A 10 -23.03 12.88 19.01
C LYS A 10 -22.95 11.35 19.10
N GLU A 11 -23.17 10.68 17.97
CA GLU A 11 -23.12 9.22 17.84
C GLU A 11 -21.68 8.71 17.98
N ASP A 12 -20.72 9.39 17.36
CA ASP A 12 -19.31 8.94 17.26
C ASP A 12 -18.43 9.46 18.40
N GLU A 13 -18.91 10.43 19.18
CA GLU A 13 -18.13 11.11 20.23
C GLU A 13 -17.43 10.15 21.18
N LYS A 14 -18.16 9.12 21.64
CA LYS A 14 -17.64 8.14 22.61
C LYS A 14 -16.55 7.27 22.00
N GLU A 15 -16.73 6.85 20.77
CA GLU A 15 -15.76 6.01 20.04
C GLU A 15 -14.50 6.82 19.73
N ILE A 16 -14.64 8.04 19.21
CA ILE A 16 -13.51 8.92 18.92
C ILE A 16 -12.74 9.24 20.20
N LYS A 17 -13.41 9.53 21.32
CA LYS A 17 -12.75 9.74 22.61
C LYS A 17 -11.93 8.53 23.08
N ALA A 18 -12.36 7.31 22.75
CA ALA A 18 -11.63 6.10 23.09
C ALA A 18 -10.40 5.86 22.21
N LEU A 19 -10.42 6.37 20.97
CA LEU A 19 -9.34 6.21 19.99
C LEU A 19 -8.23 7.27 20.11
N VAL A 20 -8.55 8.46 20.64
CA VAL A 20 -7.57 9.55 20.69
C VAL A 20 -6.76 9.56 21.98
N SER A 21 -5.51 10.01 21.88
CA SER A 21 -4.61 10.20 23.01
C SER A 21 -5.01 11.42 23.85
N ASN A 22 -4.41 11.55 25.04
CA ASN A 22 -4.64 12.67 25.96
C ASN A 22 -4.26 14.05 25.38
N ASN A 23 -3.61 14.10 24.22
CA ASN A 23 -3.22 15.35 23.55
C ASN A 23 -4.29 15.89 22.60
N ALA A 24 -5.44 15.23 22.48
CA ALA A 24 -6.55 15.67 21.63
C ALA A 24 -7.81 15.91 22.46
N LYS A 25 -8.47 17.05 22.22
CA LYS A 25 -9.76 17.40 22.80
C LYS A 25 -10.85 17.08 21.80
N VAL A 26 -11.86 16.30 22.20
CA VAL A 26 -13.04 16.03 21.39
C VAL A 26 -14.17 16.99 21.78
N VAL A 27 -14.72 17.70 20.79
CA VAL A 27 -15.87 18.61 20.94
C VAL A 27 -17.01 18.18 20.03
N LEU A 28 -18.24 18.48 20.43
CA LEU A 28 -19.40 18.20 19.59
C LEU A 28 -19.39 19.10 18.35
N GLY A 29 -19.56 18.49 17.20
CA GLY A 29 -19.81 19.17 15.94
C GLY A 29 -21.18 19.85 15.90
N GLY A 30 -21.39 20.65 14.88
CA GLY A 30 -22.68 21.25 14.56
C GLY A 30 -23.46 20.47 13.51
N LYS A 31 -24.56 21.04 13.05
CA LYS A 31 -25.37 20.46 11.95
C LYS A 31 -24.71 20.61 10.59
N THR A 32 -23.76 21.52 10.48
CA THR A 32 -23.00 21.79 9.25
C THR A 32 -21.49 21.77 9.54
N ARG A 33 -20.65 21.67 8.48
CA ARG A 33 -19.19 21.81 8.60
C ARG A 33 -18.84 23.15 9.22
N THR A 34 -19.47 24.24 8.77
CA THR A 34 -19.29 25.60 9.30
C THR A 34 -19.54 25.68 10.81
N GLU A 35 -20.65 25.10 11.30
CA GLU A 35 -20.95 25.05 12.73
C GLU A 35 -19.93 24.24 13.51
N SER A 36 -19.48 23.10 12.97
CA SER A 36 -18.45 22.25 13.58
C SER A 36 -17.12 23.01 13.75
N VAL A 37 -16.70 23.74 12.72
CA VAL A 37 -15.49 24.59 12.78
C VAL A 37 -15.65 25.71 13.80
N LYS A 38 -16.80 26.41 13.84
CA LYS A 38 -17.08 27.43 14.86
C LYS A 38 -16.99 26.87 16.27
N ASN A 39 -17.56 25.68 16.52
CA ASN A 39 -17.48 25.03 17.83
C ASN A 39 -16.05 24.73 18.25
N ALA A 40 -15.21 24.24 17.32
CA ALA A 40 -13.79 24.01 17.60
C ALA A 40 -13.02 25.30 17.84
N LEU A 41 -13.27 26.35 17.06
CA LEU A 41 -12.62 27.65 17.21
C LEU A 41 -12.92 28.31 18.57
N ASN A 42 -14.07 28.04 19.18
CA ASN A 42 -14.40 28.57 20.52
C ASN A 42 -13.48 28.01 21.60
N GLU A 43 -12.82 26.89 21.37
CA GLU A 43 -11.89 26.26 22.30
C GLU A 43 -10.44 26.77 22.16
N ILE A 44 -10.17 27.69 21.23
CA ILE A 44 -8.85 28.24 20.95
C ILE A 44 -8.88 29.75 21.21
N GLU A 45 -7.96 30.26 22.00
CA GLU A 45 -7.92 31.69 22.33
C GLU A 45 -7.11 32.50 21.30
N ASP A 46 -5.90 32.04 20.97
CA ASP A 46 -4.95 32.77 20.11
C ASP A 46 -4.02 31.80 19.36
N GLY A 47 -3.18 32.33 18.47
CA GLY A 47 -2.17 31.61 17.72
C GLY A 47 -2.55 31.31 16.28
N ILE A 48 -2.01 30.23 15.76
CA ILE A 48 -2.28 29.71 14.40
C ILE A 48 -3.17 28.49 14.49
N VAL A 49 -4.27 28.46 13.76
CA VAL A 49 -5.14 27.30 13.62
C VAL A 49 -4.98 26.68 12.23
N LEU A 50 -4.86 25.36 12.19
CA LEU A 50 -4.95 24.54 10.99
C LEU A 50 -6.28 23.80 11.00
N ILE A 51 -7.14 24.09 10.03
CA ILE A 51 -8.43 23.43 9.86
C ILE A 51 -8.24 22.31 8.83
N HIS A 52 -8.51 21.07 9.23
CA HIS A 52 -8.22 19.90 8.41
C HIS A 52 -9.37 18.93 8.38
N ASP A 53 -9.71 18.42 7.19
CA ASP A 53 -10.73 17.40 7.02
C ASP A 53 -10.19 16.06 7.56
N GLY A 54 -10.89 15.43 8.53
CA GLY A 54 -10.55 14.11 9.03
C GLY A 54 -10.54 13.01 7.95
N ALA A 55 -11.22 13.27 6.83
CA ALA A 55 -11.21 12.39 5.66
C ALA A 55 -9.95 12.50 4.77
N ARG A 56 -8.92 13.28 5.15
CA ARG A 56 -7.65 13.39 4.43
C ARG A 56 -6.48 12.86 5.26
N PRO A 57 -6.30 11.54 5.38
CA PRO A 57 -5.29 10.96 6.26
C PRO A 57 -3.85 11.10 5.75
N PHE A 58 -3.64 11.55 4.50
CA PHE A 58 -2.32 11.59 3.85
C PHE A 58 -1.68 12.99 3.81
N CYS A 59 -2.04 13.86 4.73
CA CYS A 59 -1.39 15.17 4.83
C CYS A 59 0.09 15.00 5.23
N SER A 60 0.99 15.45 4.37
CA SER A 60 2.43 15.34 4.61
C SER A 60 2.94 16.40 5.58
N GLN A 61 4.04 16.08 6.29
CA GLN A 61 4.74 17.04 7.15
C GLN A 61 5.21 18.29 6.39
N ARG A 62 5.53 18.15 5.09
CA ARG A 62 5.88 19.28 4.22
C ARG A 62 4.74 20.30 4.15
N ILE A 63 3.52 19.86 3.86
CA ILE A 63 2.35 20.75 3.78
C ILE A 63 2.11 21.45 5.12
N ILE A 64 2.22 20.72 6.24
CA ILE A 64 2.03 21.30 7.58
C ILE A 64 3.05 22.40 7.85
N ASN A 65 4.32 22.17 7.52
CA ASN A 65 5.37 23.16 7.74
C ASN A 65 5.19 24.39 6.84
N GLU A 66 4.95 24.19 5.53
CA GLU A 66 4.79 25.27 4.57
C GLU A 66 3.57 26.14 4.87
N ILE A 67 2.46 25.54 5.32
CA ILE A 67 1.25 26.29 5.64
C ILE A 67 1.41 27.14 6.91
N ILE A 68 2.15 26.64 7.92
CA ILE A 68 2.47 27.42 9.12
C ILE A 68 3.35 28.63 8.76
N GLU A 69 4.36 28.44 7.93
CA GLU A 69 5.21 29.55 7.46
C GLU A 69 4.42 30.54 6.60
N SER A 70 3.46 30.09 5.81
CA SER A 70 2.54 30.94 5.06
C SER A 70 1.73 31.84 6.00
N VAL A 71 1.17 31.30 7.08
CA VAL A 71 0.41 32.09 8.06
C VAL A 71 1.29 33.11 8.76
N LYS A 72 2.51 32.76 9.15
CA LYS A 72 3.46 33.71 9.77
C LYS A 72 3.80 34.90 8.85
N THR A 73 3.89 34.64 7.54
CA THR A 73 4.31 35.62 6.57
C THR A 73 3.13 36.44 6.01
N PHE A 74 2.01 35.79 5.72
CA PHE A 74 0.88 36.34 4.97
C PHE A 74 -0.44 36.39 5.76
N GLY A 75 -0.48 35.86 6.98
CA GLY A 75 -1.68 35.75 7.82
C GLY A 75 -2.60 34.59 7.50
N SER A 76 -2.39 33.91 6.39
CA SER A 76 -3.22 32.78 5.95
C SER A 76 -2.46 31.80 5.05
N GLY A 77 -3.01 30.59 4.87
CA GLY A 77 -2.52 29.61 3.91
C GLY A 77 -3.64 28.65 3.49
N ILE A 78 -3.83 28.50 2.19
CA ILE A 78 -4.81 27.57 1.61
C ILE A 78 -4.07 26.54 0.78
N THR A 79 -4.15 25.27 1.18
CA THR A 79 -3.58 24.19 0.41
C THR A 79 -4.42 23.93 -0.84
N ALA A 80 -3.80 23.95 -2.04
CA ALA A 80 -4.47 23.57 -3.27
C ALA A 80 -3.50 23.01 -4.32
N ILE A 81 -4.04 22.25 -5.28
CA ILE A 81 -3.29 21.69 -6.42
C ILE A 81 -3.90 22.15 -7.74
N PRO A 82 -3.11 22.32 -8.81
CA PRO A 82 -3.64 22.64 -10.13
C PRO A 82 -4.60 21.55 -10.61
N THR A 83 -5.73 21.92 -11.18
CA THR A 83 -6.66 20.99 -11.79
C THR A 83 -6.03 20.34 -13.03
N ARG A 84 -6.02 19.00 -13.09
CA ARG A 84 -5.44 18.24 -14.22
C ARG A 84 -6.48 17.97 -15.30
N ASP A 85 -7.68 17.60 -14.87
CA ASP A 85 -8.74 17.23 -15.78
C ASP A 85 -9.46 18.45 -16.34
N THR A 86 -10.11 18.27 -17.48
CA THR A 86 -10.98 19.29 -18.06
C THR A 86 -12.25 19.38 -17.22
N VAL A 87 -12.60 20.56 -16.76
CA VAL A 87 -13.81 20.83 -15.99
C VAL A 87 -14.88 21.38 -16.89
N CYS A 88 -16.09 20.84 -16.79
CA CYS A 88 -17.26 21.33 -17.51
C CYS A 88 -18.39 21.66 -16.53
N MET A 89 -19.28 22.55 -16.97
CA MET A 89 -20.54 22.83 -16.29
C MET A 89 -21.62 21.90 -16.85
N VAL A 90 -22.48 21.37 -15.97
CA VAL A 90 -23.55 20.45 -16.35
C VAL A 90 -24.87 20.95 -15.79
N GLU A 91 -25.90 21.04 -16.67
CA GLU A 91 -27.30 21.31 -16.30
C GLU A 91 -28.16 20.21 -16.94
N ASP A 92 -29.10 19.66 -16.23
CA ASP A 92 -30.03 18.61 -16.69
C ASP A 92 -29.33 17.45 -17.42
N ASN A 93 -28.23 16.94 -16.88
CA ASN A 93 -27.40 15.88 -17.48
C ASN A 93 -26.76 16.24 -18.84
N LYS A 94 -26.68 17.53 -19.19
CA LYS A 94 -26.05 18.01 -20.42
C LYS A 94 -24.90 18.93 -20.11
N ILE A 95 -23.79 18.80 -20.84
CA ILE A 95 -22.69 19.74 -20.75
C ILE A 95 -23.11 21.06 -21.38
N CYS A 96 -23.19 22.13 -20.56
CA CYS A 96 -23.57 23.47 -21.00
C CYS A 96 -22.38 24.42 -21.16
N GLY A 97 -21.16 24.00 -20.74
CA GLY A 97 -19.96 24.82 -20.91
C GLY A 97 -18.71 24.13 -20.38
N TYR A 98 -17.55 24.71 -20.69
CA TYR A 98 -16.23 24.30 -20.20
C TYR A 98 -15.56 25.42 -19.44
N VAL A 99 -14.83 25.06 -18.38
CA VAL A 99 -14.03 26.00 -17.58
C VAL A 99 -12.58 25.95 -18.05
N GLY A 100 -11.96 27.10 -18.30
CA GLY A 100 -10.54 27.17 -18.65
C GLY A 100 -9.66 26.62 -17.54
N LYS A 101 -8.62 25.87 -17.87
CA LYS A 101 -7.72 25.26 -16.86
C LYS A 101 -6.75 26.26 -16.22
N GLU A 102 -6.46 27.36 -16.88
CA GLU A 102 -5.49 28.34 -16.40
C GLU A 102 -5.99 28.99 -15.11
N GLY A 103 -5.19 28.90 -14.05
CA GLY A 103 -5.56 29.43 -12.73
C GLY A 103 -6.62 28.62 -11.98
N LEU A 104 -7.06 27.45 -12.49
CA LEU A 104 -8.03 26.60 -11.83
C LEU A 104 -7.32 25.59 -10.92
N TYR A 105 -7.66 25.64 -9.62
CA TYR A 105 -7.08 24.79 -8.59
C TYR A 105 -8.18 24.01 -7.84
N GLN A 106 -7.83 22.81 -7.38
CA GLN A 106 -8.63 22.02 -6.45
C GLN A 106 -8.15 22.31 -5.04
N VAL A 107 -9.04 22.87 -4.23
CA VAL A 107 -8.73 23.21 -2.84
C VAL A 107 -8.67 21.93 -2.01
N GLN A 108 -7.66 21.88 -1.15
CA GLN A 108 -7.44 20.83 -0.17
C GLN A 108 -7.44 21.41 1.25
N THR A 109 -7.28 20.55 2.24
CA THR A 109 -6.94 20.93 3.60
C THR A 109 -5.62 20.26 4.01
N PRO A 110 -4.83 20.80 4.99
CA PRO A 110 -5.19 21.88 5.93
C PRO A 110 -5.31 23.24 5.26
N GLN A 111 -6.17 24.08 5.83
CA GLN A 111 -6.23 25.53 5.62
C GLN A 111 -5.87 26.18 6.94
N ALA A 112 -5.02 27.20 6.92
CA ALA A 112 -4.50 27.78 8.14
C ALA A 112 -4.62 29.30 8.19
N PHE A 113 -4.87 29.80 9.40
CA PHE A 113 -5.15 31.20 9.64
C PHE A 113 -4.64 31.63 11.02
N LEU A 114 -4.50 32.91 11.23
CA LEU A 114 -4.46 33.49 12.57
C LEU A 114 -5.84 33.32 13.22
N VAL A 115 -5.89 32.80 14.44
CA VAL A 115 -7.15 32.50 15.17
C VAL A 115 -8.07 33.71 15.24
N LYS A 116 -7.51 34.89 15.56
CA LYS A 116 -8.26 36.15 15.63
C LYS A 116 -8.95 36.53 14.32
N ASP A 117 -8.30 36.28 13.19
CA ASP A 117 -8.81 36.69 11.88
C ASP A 117 -9.91 35.72 11.38
N ILE A 118 -9.71 34.41 11.52
CA ILE A 118 -10.73 33.48 11.09
C ILE A 118 -11.99 33.52 11.99
N LYS A 119 -11.83 33.74 13.30
CA LYS A 119 -12.99 33.99 14.19
C LYS A 119 -13.78 35.22 13.74
N LYS A 120 -13.11 36.34 13.47
CA LYS A 120 -13.75 37.56 12.95
C LYS A 120 -14.42 37.35 11.61
N ALA A 121 -13.85 36.52 10.72
CA ALA A 121 -14.46 36.15 9.45
C ALA A 121 -15.79 35.43 9.70
N TYR A 122 -15.79 34.41 10.55
CA TYR A 122 -17.00 33.66 10.90
C TYR A 122 -18.06 34.47 11.67
N GLU A 123 -17.65 35.45 12.46
CA GLU A 123 -18.59 36.39 13.11
C GLU A 123 -19.33 37.21 12.07
N LYS A 124 -18.62 37.78 11.10
CA LYS A 124 -19.18 38.57 10.01
C LYS A 124 -20.09 37.74 9.08
N ALA A 125 -19.68 36.53 8.76
CA ALA A 125 -20.45 35.60 7.94
C ALA A 125 -21.83 35.22 8.55
N GLY A 126 -21.96 35.33 9.87
CA GLY A 126 -23.23 35.05 10.54
C GLY A 126 -23.72 33.63 10.36
N LYS A 127 -24.85 33.44 9.63
CA LYS A 127 -25.47 32.15 9.33
C LYS A 127 -25.23 31.65 7.91
N GLU A 128 -24.47 32.36 7.11
CA GLU A 128 -24.12 31.96 5.75
C GLU A 128 -23.36 30.63 5.73
N ILE A 129 -23.56 29.84 4.68
CA ILE A 129 -22.89 28.56 4.47
C ILE A 129 -21.86 28.75 3.36
N PHE A 130 -20.64 28.38 3.67
CA PHE A 130 -19.50 28.45 2.76
C PHE A 130 -18.99 27.06 2.41
N ASN A 131 -18.34 26.93 1.27
CA ASN A 131 -17.79 25.66 0.83
C ASN A 131 -16.57 25.24 1.66
N ASP A 132 -15.74 26.24 2.04
CA ASP A 132 -14.56 26.03 2.88
C ASP A 132 -14.20 27.27 3.71
N ASP A 133 -13.14 27.15 4.52
CA ASP A 133 -12.72 28.21 5.43
C ASP A 133 -11.98 29.34 4.69
N GLY A 134 -11.34 29.01 3.55
CA GLY A 134 -10.68 29.96 2.69
C GLY A 134 -11.64 30.92 2.01
N GLU A 135 -12.83 30.45 1.64
CA GLU A 135 -13.91 31.26 1.07
C GLU A 135 -14.41 32.29 2.11
N VAL A 136 -14.65 31.85 3.34
CA VAL A 136 -15.03 32.73 4.46
C VAL A 136 -13.98 33.79 4.71
N TYR A 137 -12.71 33.41 4.70
CA TYR A 137 -11.60 34.35 4.91
C TYR A 137 -11.47 35.35 3.76
N LEU A 138 -11.60 34.88 2.50
CA LEU A 138 -11.56 35.71 1.31
C LEU A 138 -12.61 36.80 1.33
N GLU A 139 -13.83 36.46 1.69
CA GLU A 139 -14.96 37.40 1.66
C GLU A 139 -14.92 38.43 2.78
N HIS A 140 -14.47 38.04 3.97
CA HIS A 140 -14.61 38.88 5.16
C HIS A 140 -13.34 39.51 5.71
N ILE A 141 -12.15 39.02 5.29
CA ILE A 141 -10.85 39.48 5.80
C ILE A 141 -9.96 40.00 4.66
N SER A 142 -9.42 39.08 3.84
CA SER A 142 -8.52 39.41 2.73
C SER A 142 -8.29 38.21 1.81
N THR A 143 -7.64 38.42 0.67
CA THR A 143 -7.20 37.34 -0.23
C THR A 143 -6.22 36.42 0.48
N PRO A 144 -6.55 35.12 0.64
CA PRO A 144 -5.67 34.16 1.29
C PRO A 144 -4.50 33.78 0.39
N HIS A 145 -3.38 33.34 1.02
CA HIS A 145 -2.19 32.89 0.31
C HIS A 145 -2.29 31.41 -0.08
N LEU A 146 -1.87 31.09 -1.32
CA LEU A 146 -1.84 29.71 -1.83
C LEU A 146 -0.61 28.96 -1.32
N VAL A 147 -0.80 27.74 -0.81
CA VAL A 147 0.25 26.77 -0.50
C VAL A 147 0.08 25.56 -1.43
N VAL A 148 1.17 25.14 -2.07
CA VAL A 148 1.12 24.00 -3.02
C VAL A 148 0.85 22.71 -2.27
N GLY A 149 -0.27 22.06 -2.58
CA GLY A 149 -0.70 20.80 -2.00
C GLY A 149 0.04 19.58 -2.55
N ASP A 150 -0.55 18.42 -2.35
CA ASP A 150 -0.06 17.14 -2.85
C ASP A 150 -1.21 16.33 -3.44
N LYS A 151 -0.98 15.70 -4.60
CA LYS A 151 -1.95 14.80 -5.23
C LYS A 151 -2.31 13.59 -4.35
N ASN A 152 -1.39 13.18 -3.47
CA ASN A 152 -1.60 12.08 -2.54
C ASN A 152 -2.42 12.50 -1.30
N ASN A 153 -2.64 13.81 -1.07
CA ASN A 153 -3.50 14.31 0.01
C ASN A 153 -4.97 14.24 -0.41
N ILE A 154 -5.39 13.03 -0.80
CA ILE A 154 -6.76 12.72 -1.26
C ILE A 154 -7.76 12.84 -0.11
N LYS A 155 -9.01 13.12 -0.46
CA LYS A 155 -10.15 13.06 0.47
C LYS A 155 -10.85 11.73 0.26
N LEU A 156 -10.89 10.89 1.29
CA LEU A 156 -11.63 9.63 1.28
C LEU A 156 -13.14 9.94 1.38
N THR A 157 -13.84 9.89 0.26
CA THR A 157 -15.25 10.27 0.17
C THR A 157 -16.13 9.09 -0.25
N TYR A 158 -15.58 8.21 -1.08
CA TYR A 158 -16.27 7.03 -1.62
C TYR A 158 -15.63 5.75 -1.08
N HIS A 159 -16.35 4.64 -1.16
CA HIS A 159 -15.84 3.35 -0.69
C HIS A 159 -14.59 2.92 -1.45
N GLU A 160 -14.52 3.23 -2.72
CA GLU A 160 -13.39 2.95 -3.61
C GLU A 160 -12.11 3.68 -3.18
N ASP A 161 -12.23 4.85 -2.52
CA ASP A 161 -11.07 5.58 -1.99
C ASP A 161 -10.37 4.78 -0.87
N PHE A 162 -11.13 3.98 -0.10
CA PHE A 162 -10.57 3.10 0.93
C PHE A 162 -9.86 1.88 0.35
N GLU A 163 -10.20 1.45 -0.86
CA GLU A 163 -9.48 0.37 -1.54
C GLU A 163 -8.05 0.81 -1.88
N VAL A 164 -7.86 2.04 -2.35
CA VAL A 164 -6.54 2.64 -2.55
C VAL A 164 -5.75 2.68 -1.23
N PHE A 165 -6.43 2.97 -0.11
CA PHE A 165 -5.83 2.95 1.23
C PHE A 165 -5.41 1.53 1.66
N ASN A 166 -6.23 0.52 1.40
CA ASN A 166 -5.95 -0.87 1.71
C ASN A 166 -4.80 -1.43 0.87
N ASP A 167 -4.63 -0.97 -0.37
CA ASP A 167 -3.51 -1.36 -1.24
C ASP A 167 -2.16 -0.76 -0.78
N LEU A 168 -2.16 0.34 -0.04
CA LEU A 168 -0.95 0.98 0.49
C LEU A 168 -0.38 0.29 1.75
N GLY A 169 -1.05 -0.70 2.36
CA GLY A 169 -0.68 -1.08 3.73
C GLY A 169 -0.61 -2.54 4.13
N VAL A 170 -1.25 -3.49 3.51
CA VAL A 170 -1.21 -4.88 4.00
C VAL A 170 -0.60 -5.81 2.97
N CYS A 171 0.72 -5.85 2.93
CA CYS A 171 1.43 -6.97 2.33
C CYS A 171 1.52 -8.13 3.35
N ARG A 172 1.31 -9.35 2.88
CA ARG A 172 1.53 -10.57 3.65
C ARG A 172 2.86 -11.16 3.21
N VAL A 173 3.68 -11.53 4.17
CA VAL A 173 4.99 -12.14 3.91
C VAL A 173 5.00 -13.55 4.44
N GLY A 174 5.49 -14.48 3.65
CA GLY A 174 5.72 -15.86 4.05
C GLY A 174 7.10 -16.31 3.65
N VAL A 175 7.60 -17.32 4.36
CA VAL A 175 8.88 -17.97 4.08
C VAL A 175 8.62 -19.44 3.84
N GLY A 176 9.27 -19.99 2.83
CA GLY A 176 9.31 -21.41 2.51
C GLY A 176 10.76 -21.90 2.49
N PHE A 177 10.95 -23.13 2.86
CA PHE A 177 12.26 -23.79 2.84
C PHE A 177 12.06 -25.23 2.38
N ASP A 178 12.88 -25.67 1.43
CA ASP A 178 12.87 -27.06 0.99
C ASP A 178 14.29 -27.55 0.68
N CYS A 179 14.51 -28.84 0.79
CA CYS A 179 15.82 -29.45 0.61
C CYS A 179 15.69 -30.89 0.06
N HIS A 180 16.34 -31.13 -1.08
CA HIS A 180 16.31 -32.41 -1.76
C HIS A 180 17.70 -33.02 -1.93
N LYS A 181 17.79 -34.36 -1.80
CA LYS A 181 19.02 -35.11 -1.99
C LYS A 181 19.37 -35.21 -3.48
N LEU A 182 20.66 -35.03 -3.81
CA LEU A 182 21.20 -35.27 -5.15
C LEU A 182 21.42 -36.78 -5.38
N VAL A 183 20.91 -37.30 -6.50
CA VAL A 183 21.04 -38.69 -6.91
C VAL A 183 21.38 -38.79 -8.41
N GLU A 184 22.02 -39.89 -8.81
CA GLU A 184 22.29 -40.17 -10.22
C GLU A 184 21.01 -40.53 -10.98
N ASN A 185 21.08 -40.44 -12.31
CA ASN A 185 20.02 -40.85 -13.24
C ASN A 185 18.70 -40.12 -13.09
N ARG A 186 18.71 -38.89 -12.54
CA ARG A 186 17.59 -37.95 -12.56
C ARG A 186 17.98 -36.65 -13.22
N LYS A 187 17.03 -35.96 -13.80
CA LYS A 187 17.21 -34.57 -14.30
C LYS A 187 17.26 -33.61 -13.12
N LEU A 188 18.10 -32.61 -13.19
CA LEU A 188 18.05 -31.48 -12.26
C LEU A 188 17.08 -30.42 -12.83
N ILE A 189 15.99 -30.15 -12.11
CA ILE A 189 14.98 -29.17 -12.50
C ILE A 189 14.91 -28.09 -11.41
N LEU A 190 15.00 -26.82 -11.80
CA LEU A 190 14.89 -25.67 -10.91
C LEU A 190 14.04 -24.61 -11.56
N GLY A 191 12.92 -24.22 -10.94
CA GLY A 191 11.95 -23.26 -11.47
C GLY A 191 11.35 -23.69 -12.82
N GLY A 192 11.13 -25.00 -13.00
CA GLY A 192 10.65 -25.60 -14.23
C GLY A 192 11.68 -25.69 -15.37
N ILE A 193 12.95 -25.31 -15.11
CA ILE A 193 14.03 -25.34 -16.11
C ILE A 193 14.95 -26.53 -15.84
N THR A 194 15.17 -27.36 -16.85
CA THR A 194 16.17 -28.45 -16.78
C THR A 194 17.59 -27.86 -16.83
N ILE A 195 18.37 -28.14 -15.81
CA ILE A 195 19.76 -27.71 -15.67
C ILE A 195 20.68 -28.87 -16.05
N PRO A 196 21.62 -28.70 -16.98
CA PRO A 196 22.61 -29.71 -17.33
C PRO A 196 23.48 -30.07 -16.12
N HIS A 197 23.35 -31.31 -15.64
CA HIS A 197 24.16 -31.87 -14.54
C HIS A 197 24.05 -33.38 -14.52
N ASP A 198 25.07 -34.07 -13.99
CA ASP A 198 25.15 -35.53 -13.93
C ASP A 198 24.16 -36.12 -12.90
N LYS A 199 23.78 -35.33 -11.89
CA LYS A 199 22.83 -35.69 -10.85
C LYS A 199 21.60 -34.81 -10.91
N GLY A 200 20.46 -35.33 -10.47
CA GLY A 200 19.23 -34.57 -10.24
C GLY A 200 18.71 -34.80 -8.82
N LEU A 201 17.63 -34.12 -8.49
CA LEU A 201 17.07 -34.18 -7.15
C LEU A 201 16.12 -35.39 -6.97
N LEU A 202 16.15 -36.00 -5.79
CA LEU A 202 15.24 -37.06 -5.38
C LEU A 202 13.99 -36.48 -4.73
N GLY A 203 12.83 -36.79 -5.27
CA GLY A 203 11.53 -36.41 -4.71
C GLY A 203 10.42 -37.23 -5.34
N HIS A 204 9.19 -37.09 -4.85
CA HIS A 204 8.02 -37.80 -5.34
C HIS A 204 7.51 -37.23 -6.68
N SER A 205 7.60 -35.90 -6.83
CA SER A 205 7.33 -35.14 -8.07
C SER A 205 8.56 -35.11 -8.98
N ASP A 206 8.68 -34.10 -9.84
CA ASP A 206 9.89 -33.76 -10.59
C ASP A 206 11.05 -33.27 -9.70
N ALA A 207 10.80 -33.11 -8.38
CA ALA A 207 11.72 -32.69 -7.34
C ALA A 207 12.34 -31.28 -7.56
N ASP A 208 11.57 -30.36 -8.14
CA ASP A 208 11.95 -28.95 -8.28
C ASP A 208 11.91 -28.24 -6.92
N VAL A 209 13.01 -28.34 -6.19
CA VAL A 209 13.16 -27.78 -4.84
C VAL A 209 12.96 -26.26 -4.80
N LEU A 210 13.24 -25.54 -5.90
CA LEU A 210 13.02 -24.09 -5.98
C LEU A 210 11.51 -23.78 -6.04
N THR A 211 10.79 -24.47 -6.90
CA THR A 211 9.34 -24.29 -7.03
C THR A 211 8.61 -24.73 -5.76
N HIS A 212 9.05 -25.77 -5.09
CA HIS A 212 8.49 -26.21 -3.80
C HIS A 212 8.66 -25.15 -2.71
N ALA A 213 9.87 -24.63 -2.52
CA ALA A 213 10.12 -23.56 -1.54
C ALA A 213 9.30 -22.29 -1.85
N ILE A 214 9.13 -21.95 -3.13
CA ILE A 214 8.27 -20.82 -3.55
C ILE A 214 6.80 -21.10 -3.23
N MET A 215 6.28 -22.29 -3.49
CA MET A 215 4.89 -22.66 -3.16
C MET A 215 4.64 -22.54 -1.66
N ASP A 216 5.54 -23.06 -0.83
CA ASP A 216 5.43 -22.95 0.63
C ASP A 216 5.48 -21.51 1.11
N ALA A 217 6.35 -20.67 0.53
CA ALA A 217 6.38 -19.25 0.84
C ALA A 217 5.05 -18.54 0.50
N ILE A 218 4.45 -18.87 -0.65
CA ILE A 218 3.15 -18.32 -1.08
C ILE A 218 2.03 -18.78 -0.14
N LEU A 219 1.97 -20.06 0.17
CA LEU A 219 0.97 -20.63 1.08
C LEU A 219 1.09 -20.05 2.50
N ALA A 220 2.31 -19.94 3.03
CA ALA A 220 2.58 -19.31 4.32
C ALA A 220 2.12 -17.85 4.35
N SER A 221 2.38 -17.05 3.28
CA SER A 221 1.89 -15.68 3.15
C SER A 221 0.36 -15.59 3.20
N ALA A 222 -0.33 -16.60 2.65
CA ALA A 222 -1.78 -16.71 2.67
C ALA A 222 -2.35 -17.26 3.97
N SER A 223 -1.50 -17.54 4.99
CA SER A 223 -1.86 -18.25 6.23
C SER A 223 -2.52 -19.62 5.94
N MET A 224 -1.97 -20.32 4.98
CA MET A 224 -2.38 -21.67 4.56
C MET A 224 -1.36 -22.71 5.04
N ARG A 225 -1.68 -24.00 4.89
CA ARG A 225 -0.79 -25.11 5.22
C ARG A 225 0.24 -25.33 4.09
N ASP A 226 1.23 -26.15 4.36
CA ASP A 226 2.31 -26.49 3.44
C ASP A 226 1.88 -27.31 2.23
N ILE A 227 2.78 -27.46 1.24
CA ILE A 227 2.52 -28.22 0.02
C ILE A 227 2.23 -29.69 0.31
N GLY A 228 2.83 -30.29 1.35
CA GLY A 228 2.59 -31.68 1.73
C GLY A 228 1.16 -31.95 2.19
N PHE A 229 0.45 -30.93 2.68
CA PHE A 229 -0.97 -31.02 3.00
C PHE A 229 -1.84 -31.02 1.74
N TYR A 230 -1.54 -30.18 0.75
CA TYR A 230 -2.35 -30.06 -0.46
C TYR A 230 -1.99 -31.07 -1.54
N PHE A 231 -0.73 -31.50 -1.58
CA PHE A 231 -0.18 -32.44 -2.57
C PHE A 231 0.58 -33.59 -1.86
N PRO A 232 -0.12 -34.44 -1.11
CA PRO A 232 0.54 -35.44 -0.29
C PRO A 232 1.29 -36.49 -1.13
N ASP A 233 2.52 -36.82 -0.74
CA ASP A 233 3.39 -37.80 -1.40
C ASP A 233 2.78 -39.21 -1.52
N LYS A 234 1.81 -39.53 -0.66
CA LYS A 234 1.12 -40.83 -0.68
C LYS A 234 0.05 -40.92 -1.77
N ASP A 235 -0.35 -39.81 -2.38
CA ASP A 235 -1.35 -39.80 -3.44
C ASP A 235 -0.69 -40.11 -4.80
N PRO A 236 -1.04 -41.21 -5.47
CA PRO A 236 -0.49 -41.55 -6.78
C PRO A 236 -0.68 -40.49 -7.86
N LYS A 237 -1.67 -39.60 -7.69
CA LYS A 237 -1.95 -38.46 -8.60
C LYS A 237 -0.74 -37.53 -8.77
N TYR A 238 0.07 -37.39 -7.73
CA TYR A 238 1.18 -36.41 -7.72
C TYR A 238 2.55 -37.07 -8.00
N LYS A 239 2.56 -38.40 -8.28
CA LYS A 239 3.80 -39.06 -8.67
C LYS A 239 4.32 -38.52 -9.98
N ASP A 240 5.59 -38.11 -9.98
CA ASP A 240 6.28 -37.46 -11.13
C ASP A 240 5.56 -36.21 -11.68
N ALA A 241 4.73 -35.57 -10.84
CA ALA A 241 4.01 -34.36 -11.21
C ALA A 241 4.99 -33.21 -11.52
N ASP A 242 4.63 -32.39 -12.52
CA ASP A 242 5.31 -31.14 -12.84
C ASP A 242 5.02 -30.09 -11.76
N SER A 243 6.05 -29.65 -11.03
CA SER A 243 5.91 -28.67 -9.95
C SER A 243 5.39 -27.31 -10.43
N ILE A 244 5.58 -26.96 -11.70
CA ILE A 244 4.98 -25.75 -12.29
C ILE A 244 3.46 -25.86 -12.37
N LEU A 245 2.91 -27.05 -12.64
CA LEU A 245 1.46 -27.25 -12.60
C LEU A 245 0.92 -27.15 -11.18
N LEU A 246 1.63 -27.71 -10.20
CA LEU A 246 1.27 -27.58 -8.77
C LEU A 246 1.32 -26.11 -8.32
N LEU A 247 2.31 -25.32 -8.76
CA LEU A 247 2.37 -23.89 -8.49
C LEU A 247 1.14 -23.16 -9.04
N LYS A 248 0.65 -23.49 -10.23
CA LYS A 248 -0.58 -22.91 -10.78
C LYS A 248 -1.82 -23.25 -9.93
N GLU A 249 -1.89 -24.48 -9.38
CA GLU A 249 -2.96 -24.82 -8.43
C GLU A 249 -2.87 -23.97 -7.16
N VAL A 250 -1.66 -23.77 -6.60
CA VAL A 250 -1.44 -22.87 -5.43
C VAL A 250 -1.87 -21.43 -5.76
N LEU A 251 -1.53 -20.92 -6.94
CA LEU A 251 -1.96 -19.57 -7.36
C LEU A 251 -3.48 -19.47 -7.44
N THR A 252 -4.15 -20.48 -7.95
CA THR A 252 -5.62 -20.52 -7.96
C THR A 252 -6.21 -20.44 -6.54
N MET A 253 -5.66 -21.22 -5.59
CA MET A 253 -6.10 -21.21 -4.20
C MET A 253 -5.96 -19.81 -3.54
N ILE A 254 -4.85 -19.09 -3.79
CA ILE A 254 -4.66 -17.75 -3.22
C ILE A 254 -5.53 -16.71 -3.93
N TYR A 255 -5.80 -16.86 -5.23
CA TYR A 255 -6.71 -15.99 -5.97
C TYR A 255 -8.16 -16.09 -5.48
N GLU A 256 -8.61 -17.29 -5.12
CA GLU A 256 -9.92 -17.51 -4.50
C GLU A 256 -10.04 -16.83 -3.12
N LYS A 257 -8.90 -16.62 -2.42
CA LYS A 257 -8.83 -15.83 -1.18
C LYS A 257 -8.73 -14.32 -1.42
N GLY A 258 -8.80 -13.84 -2.66
CA GLY A 258 -8.65 -12.44 -3.00
C GLY A 258 -7.21 -11.93 -2.86
N LEU A 259 -6.21 -12.81 -2.99
CA LEU A 259 -4.78 -12.50 -2.88
C LEU A 259 -4.08 -12.70 -4.22
N LYS A 260 -2.99 -11.96 -4.45
CA LYS A 260 -2.09 -12.15 -5.59
C LYS A 260 -0.64 -11.98 -5.17
N VAL A 261 0.26 -12.62 -5.90
CA VAL A 261 1.71 -12.48 -5.70
C VAL A 261 2.15 -11.09 -6.15
N LYS A 262 2.91 -10.40 -5.31
CA LYS A 262 3.57 -9.13 -5.64
C LYS A 262 5.03 -9.32 -5.99
N SER A 263 5.76 -10.11 -5.19
CA SER A 263 7.18 -10.39 -5.42
C SER A 263 7.59 -11.71 -4.78
N ILE A 264 8.64 -12.31 -5.33
CA ILE A 264 9.30 -13.51 -4.82
C ILE A 264 10.80 -13.23 -4.70
N SER A 265 11.41 -13.73 -3.64
CA SER A 265 12.85 -13.79 -3.51
C SER A 265 13.26 -15.19 -3.04
N ALA A 266 14.25 -15.80 -3.68
CA ALA A 266 14.76 -17.12 -3.29
C ALA A 266 16.29 -17.21 -3.36
N THR A 267 16.87 -17.97 -2.46
CA THR A 267 18.29 -18.28 -2.43
C THR A 267 18.47 -19.79 -2.57
N ILE A 268 19.14 -20.20 -3.64
CA ILE A 268 19.51 -21.60 -3.93
C ILE A 268 20.89 -21.86 -3.35
N MET A 269 21.00 -22.78 -2.43
CA MET A 269 22.24 -23.24 -1.81
C MET A 269 22.69 -24.53 -2.50
N ALA A 270 23.73 -24.43 -3.34
CA ALA A 270 24.26 -25.53 -4.14
C ALA A 270 25.75 -25.34 -4.45
N GLU A 271 26.57 -26.38 -4.27
CA GLU A 271 27.98 -26.35 -4.69
C GLU A 271 28.11 -26.48 -6.20
N LYS A 272 27.36 -27.39 -6.79
CA LYS A 272 27.29 -27.65 -8.23
C LYS A 272 25.83 -27.93 -8.66
N PRO A 273 25.49 -27.64 -9.95
CA PRO A 273 26.30 -26.92 -10.95
C PRO A 273 26.34 -25.40 -10.69
N LYS A 274 27.15 -24.65 -11.44
CA LYS A 274 27.13 -23.19 -11.42
C LYS A 274 25.84 -22.68 -12.07
N LEU A 275 25.00 -21.98 -11.32
CA LEU A 275 23.63 -21.60 -11.72
C LEU A 275 23.55 -20.24 -12.41
N LEU A 276 24.60 -19.41 -12.38
CA LEU A 276 24.60 -18.03 -12.86
C LEU A 276 23.95 -17.86 -14.25
N ASN A 277 24.34 -18.73 -15.20
CA ASN A 277 23.85 -18.65 -16.59
C ASN A 277 22.40 -19.18 -16.76
N HIS A 278 21.86 -19.86 -15.76
CA HIS A 278 20.51 -20.42 -15.79
C HIS A 278 19.47 -19.54 -15.12
N ILE A 279 19.90 -18.65 -14.20
CA ILE A 279 19.01 -17.76 -13.45
C ILE A 279 18.10 -16.92 -14.37
N PRO A 280 18.57 -16.29 -15.48
CA PRO A 280 17.68 -15.52 -16.35
C PRO A 280 16.51 -16.35 -16.92
N ASN A 281 16.76 -17.60 -17.29
CA ASN A 281 15.73 -18.50 -17.83
C ASN A 281 14.74 -18.92 -16.74
N ILE A 282 15.24 -19.21 -15.52
CA ILE A 282 14.41 -19.54 -14.35
C ILE A 282 13.48 -18.35 -14.03
N VAL A 283 14.03 -17.14 -13.92
CA VAL A 283 13.26 -15.91 -13.65
C VAL A 283 12.22 -15.67 -14.74
N SER A 284 12.59 -15.82 -16.01
CA SER A 284 11.66 -15.66 -17.14
C SER A 284 10.51 -16.67 -17.11
N ASN A 285 10.79 -17.94 -16.72
CA ASN A 285 9.76 -18.97 -16.60
C ASN A 285 8.82 -18.70 -15.43
N LEU A 286 9.37 -18.41 -14.25
CA LEU A 286 8.59 -18.09 -13.06
C LEU A 286 7.76 -16.82 -13.25
N SER A 287 8.28 -15.78 -13.92
CA SER A 287 7.53 -14.56 -14.25
C SER A 287 6.24 -14.83 -15.02
N LYS A 288 6.31 -15.73 -16.00
CA LYS A 288 5.14 -16.13 -16.79
C LYS A 288 4.11 -16.89 -15.97
N VAL A 289 4.58 -17.78 -15.09
CA VAL A 289 3.70 -18.63 -14.25
C VAL A 289 3.04 -17.81 -13.15
N LEU A 290 3.82 -16.93 -12.50
CA LEU A 290 3.36 -16.08 -11.38
C LEU A 290 2.58 -14.84 -11.85
N GLU A 291 2.61 -14.54 -13.17
CA GLU A 291 2.01 -13.34 -13.78
C GLU A 291 2.52 -12.02 -13.17
N ILE A 292 3.83 -11.96 -12.84
CA ILE A 292 4.49 -10.77 -12.32
C ILE A 292 5.72 -10.40 -13.17
N SER A 293 6.15 -9.12 -13.11
CA SER A 293 7.35 -8.67 -13.81
C SER A 293 8.60 -9.42 -13.31
N THR A 294 9.55 -9.67 -14.19
CA THR A 294 10.89 -10.18 -13.84
C THR A 294 11.58 -9.36 -12.77
N ASP A 295 11.33 -8.05 -12.70
CA ASP A 295 11.88 -7.14 -11.68
C ASP A 295 11.35 -7.43 -10.26
N ASN A 296 10.28 -8.20 -10.16
CA ASN A 296 9.69 -8.62 -8.89
C ASN A 296 10.12 -10.05 -8.47
N ILE A 297 11.08 -10.66 -9.18
CA ILE A 297 11.60 -12.00 -8.90
C ILE A 297 13.12 -11.94 -8.69
N GLY A 298 13.56 -12.09 -7.44
CA GLY A 298 14.96 -12.17 -7.09
C GLY A 298 15.38 -13.63 -6.87
N ILE A 299 16.28 -14.17 -7.71
CA ILE A 299 16.87 -15.51 -7.51
C ILE A 299 18.37 -15.36 -7.30
N LEU A 300 18.84 -15.81 -6.14
CA LEU A 300 20.25 -15.87 -5.78
C LEU A 300 20.72 -17.32 -5.78
N ALA A 301 21.99 -17.55 -6.07
CA ALA A 301 22.64 -18.83 -5.90
C ALA A 301 23.93 -18.64 -5.10
N THR A 302 24.14 -19.49 -4.10
CA THR A 302 25.34 -19.45 -3.26
C THR A 302 25.87 -20.85 -2.99
N THR A 303 27.17 -20.97 -2.73
CA THR A 303 27.78 -22.18 -2.18
C THR A 303 27.71 -22.13 -0.65
N LEU A 304 27.98 -23.24 0.03
CA LEU A 304 28.22 -23.29 1.46
C LEU A 304 29.72 -23.48 1.78
N GLU A 305 30.60 -23.14 0.84
CA GLU A 305 32.05 -23.19 1.01
C GLU A 305 32.56 -24.56 1.50
N GLY A 306 31.99 -25.64 0.97
CA GLY A 306 32.30 -27.00 1.37
C GLY A 306 31.69 -27.46 2.70
N LEU A 307 30.90 -26.62 3.37
CA LEU A 307 30.32 -26.94 4.68
C LEU A 307 29.00 -27.70 4.57
N GLY A 308 28.80 -28.62 5.49
CA GLY A 308 27.55 -29.39 5.63
C GLY A 308 27.30 -30.32 4.45
N PHE A 309 26.06 -30.82 4.33
CA PHE A 309 25.66 -31.76 3.29
C PHE A 309 25.55 -31.11 1.90
N VAL A 310 25.21 -29.83 1.83
CA VAL A 310 25.25 -29.09 0.56
C VAL A 310 26.69 -28.92 0.09
N GLY A 311 27.61 -28.55 1.00
CA GLY A 311 29.01 -28.43 0.70
C GLY A 311 29.68 -29.74 0.26
N ARG A 312 29.16 -30.89 0.69
CA ARG A 312 29.59 -32.23 0.22
C ARG A 312 28.86 -32.71 -1.04
N GLU A 313 28.08 -31.86 -1.69
CA GLU A 313 27.29 -32.18 -2.90
C GLU A 313 26.30 -33.34 -2.69
N GLU A 314 25.74 -33.45 -1.48
CA GLU A 314 24.74 -34.48 -1.13
C GLU A 314 23.30 -34.01 -1.43
N GLY A 315 23.08 -32.71 -1.55
CA GLY A 315 21.75 -32.14 -1.78
C GLY A 315 21.79 -30.65 -2.17
N ILE A 316 20.64 -30.12 -2.53
CA ILE A 316 20.40 -28.69 -2.79
C ILE A 316 19.27 -28.26 -1.86
N CYS A 317 19.46 -27.10 -1.21
CA CYS A 317 18.42 -26.45 -0.40
C CYS A 317 18.04 -25.10 -0.99
N VAL A 318 16.81 -24.71 -0.73
CA VAL A 318 16.28 -23.38 -1.14
C VAL A 318 15.53 -22.77 0.01
N SER A 319 15.81 -21.50 0.27
CA SER A 319 14.98 -20.62 1.09
C SER A 319 14.30 -19.61 0.18
N ALA A 320 12.99 -19.49 0.26
CA ALA A 320 12.20 -18.54 -0.51
C ALA A 320 11.36 -17.66 0.41
N SER A 321 11.07 -16.44 -0.04
CA SER A 321 10.08 -15.56 0.55
C SER A 321 9.11 -15.06 -0.51
N ALA A 322 7.85 -14.91 -0.14
CA ALA A 322 6.80 -14.39 -1.00
C ALA A 322 6.11 -13.21 -0.34
N VAL A 323 5.80 -12.20 -1.13
CA VAL A 323 4.94 -11.08 -0.74
C VAL A 323 3.63 -11.19 -1.49
N LEU A 324 2.53 -11.29 -0.75
CA LEU A 324 1.18 -11.22 -1.29
C LEU A 324 0.52 -9.89 -0.95
N ILE A 325 -0.32 -9.44 -1.86
CA ILE A 325 -1.21 -8.28 -1.67
C ILE A 325 -2.64 -8.68 -1.99
N LYS A 326 -3.62 -7.88 -1.60
CA LYS A 326 -4.99 -8.04 -2.07
C LYS A 326 -5.06 -7.90 -3.60
N LYS A 327 -5.97 -8.65 -4.22
CA LYS A 327 -6.21 -8.65 -5.66
C LYS A 327 -6.95 -7.39 -6.09
#